data_fd87b1c2e770259c089e8e85bd6c904e
#
_entry.id   fd87b1c2e770259c089e8e85bd6c904e
#
_cell.length_a   1.000
_cell.length_b   1.000
_cell.length_c   1.000
_cell.angle_alpha   90.00
_cell.angle_beta   90.00
_cell.angle_gamma   90.00
#
_symmetry.space_group_name_H-M   'P 1'
#
loop_
_entity.id
_entity.type
_entity.pdbx_description
1 polymer ?
#
loop_
_entity_poly.entity_id
_entity_poly.type
_entity_poly.pdbx_seq_one_letter_code
_entity_poly.pdbx_strand_id
1 'polypeptide(L)'
;MPAPDTCRLNLLRATPADAQDCAKLHADLFAPAWDARSFASLLGQAAAVAFVARQGAQTVAFIVGQVAADEAEILTLGVRADRRRQGIATRLIEALIGAARGAGARALFLDVAAGNTAALALYRRLRFEERGRRRAYYVTATAAPVDAVTFARAL
;
A
#
# COMPACT_ATOMS: atom_id res chain seq x y z
N MET A 1 12.74 -10.62 -31.93
CA MET A 1 12.05 -10.13 -30.75
C MET A 1 13.07 -9.78 -29.68
N PRO A 2 13.10 -8.57 -29.19
CA PRO A 2 13.94 -8.28 -28.04
C PRO A 2 13.43 -9.11 -26.84
N ALA A 3 14.36 -9.66 -26.05
CA ALA A 3 14.02 -10.31 -24.81
C ALA A 3 13.20 -9.36 -23.94
N PRO A 4 12.18 -9.85 -23.19
CA PRO A 4 11.47 -8.99 -22.27
C PRO A 4 12.48 -8.34 -21.31
N ASP A 5 12.43 -7.03 -21.22
CA ASP A 5 13.30 -6.27 -20.33
C ASP A 5 12.92 -6.60 -18.88
N THR A 6 13.52 -7.68 -18.38
CA THR A 6 13.29 -8.17 -17.02
C THR A 6 13.78 -7.22 -15.94
N CYS A 7 14.52 -6.19 -16.35
CA CYS A 7 15.00 -5.13 -15.46
C CYS A 7 14.00 -3.99 -15.26
N ARG A 8 13.04 -3.84 -16.16
CA ARG A 8 12.11 -2.71 -16.12
C ARG A 8 10.99 -2.94 -15.09
N LEU A 9 10.79 -1.96 -14.24
CA LEU A 9 9.67 -1.94 -13.31
C LEU A 9 8.43 -1.40 -14.01
N ASN A 10 7.34 -2.17 -13.98
CA ASN A 10 6.04 -1.78 -14.51
C ASN A 10 5.02 -1.65 -13.38
N LEU A 11 4.33 -0.51 -13.33
CA LEU A 11 3.18 -0.33 -12.45
C LEU A 11 1.91 -0.64 -13.23
N LEU A 12 1.07 -1.52 -12.68
CA LEU A 12 -0.17 -1.97 -13.29
C LEU A 12 -1.32 -1.85 -12.30
N ARG A 13 -2.51 -1.57 -12.81
CA ARG A 13 -3.72 -1.65 -11.99
C ARG A 13 -3.87 -3.08 -11.47
N ALA A 14 -4.03 -3.24 -10.17
CA ALA A 14 -4.25 -4.54 -9.56
C ALA A 14 -5.69 -5.02 -9.78
N THR A 15 -5.85 -6.31 -10.03
CA THR A 15 -7.13 -6.98 -10.17
C THR A 15 -7.18 -8.19 -9.24
N PRO A 16 -8.34 -8.85 -9.05
CA PRO A 16 -8.41 -10.08 -8.27
C PRO A 16 -7.42 -11.19 -8.70
N ALA A 17 -6.99 -11.18 -9.96
CA ALA A 17 -5.97 -12.10 -10.45
C ALA A 17 -4.59 -11.91 -9.76
N ASP A 18 -4.34 -10.74 -9.18
CA ASP A 18 -3.10 -10.43 -8.44
C ASP A 18 -3.15 -10.85 -6.97
N ALA A 19 -4.27 -11.37 -6.49
CA ALA A 19 -4.50 -11.64 -5.07
C ALA A 19 -3.50 -12.62 -4.46
N GLN A 20 -3.14 -13.70 -5.16
CA GLN A 20 -2.18 -14.67 -4.66
C GLN A 20 -0.79 -14.08 -4.51
N ASP A 21 -0.32 -13.35 -5.49
CA ASP A 21 0.99 -12.71 -5.46
C ASP A 21 1.07 -11.62 -4.37
N CYS A 22 0.01 -10.85 -4.21
CA CYS A 22 -0.10 -9.86 -3.13
C CYS A 22 -0.10 -10.54 -1.75
N ALA A 23 -0.86 -11.62 -1.58
CA ALA A 23 -0.92 -12.34 -0.30
C ALA A 23 0.44 -12.96 0.05
N LYS A 24 1.13 -13.51 -0.91
CA LYS A 24 2.47 -14.10 -0.74
C LYS A 24 3.48 -13.06 -0.29
N LEU A 25 3.49 -11.90 -0.95
CA LEU A 25 4.37 -10.80 -0.58
C LEU A 25 3.98 -10.21 0.79
N HIS A 26 2.69 -10.08 1.07
CA HIS A 26 2.19 -9.60 2.36
C HIS A 26 2.63 -10.50 3.52
N ALA A 27 2.61 -11.82 3.33
CA ALA A 27 3.07 -12.78 4.33
C ALA A 27 4.56 -12.64 4.66
N ASP A 28 5.37 -12.24 3.68
CA ASP A 28 6.79 -11.99 3.89
C ASP A 28 7.06 -10.69 4.67
N LEU A 29 6.12 -9.76 4.68
CA LEU A 29 6.32 -8.41 5.20
C LEU A 29 5.52 -8.09 6.47
N PHE A 30 4.39 -8.75 6.69
CA PHE A 30 3.46 -8.43 7.76
C PHE A 30 3.03 -9.66 8.55
N ALA A 31 2.79 -9.46 9.86
CA ALA A 31 2.21 -10.46 10.74
C ALA A 31 1.15 -9.76 11.66
N PRO A 32 -0.11 -10.24 11.69
CA PRO A 32 -0.67 -11.30 10.85
C PRO A 32 -0.80 -10.89 9.39
N ALA A 33 -0.64 -11.85 8.48
CA ALA A 33 -0.76 -11.60 7.06
C ALA A 33 -2.21 -11.74 6.57
N TRP A 34 -2.55 -10.98 5.53
CA TRP A 34 -3.80 -11.18 4.80
C TRP A 34 -3.65 -12.33 3.82
N ASP A 35 -4.65 -13.20 3.74
CA ASP A 35 -4.64 -14.30 2.79
C ASP A 35 -5.10 -13.88 1.38
N ALA A 36 -4.96 -14.81 0.42
CA ALA A 36 -5.33 -14.55 -0.96
C ALA A 36 -6.84 -14.28 -1.12
N ARG A 37 -7.68 -14.91 -0.30
CA ARG A 37 -9.12 -14.70 -0.32
C ARG A 37 -9.50 -13.28 0.09
N SER A 38 -8.86 -12.76 1.13
CA SER A 38 -9.04 -11.38 1.60
C SER A 38 -8.61 -10.38 0.54
N PHE A 39 -7.46 -10.59 -0.10
CA PHE A 39 -7.00 -9.75 -1.21
C PHE A 39 -7.97 -9.81 -2.41
N ALA A 40 -8.42 -11.00 -2.81
CA ALA A 40 -9.34 -11.15 -3.92
C ALA A 40 -10.67 -10.42 -3.68
N SER A 41 -11.22 -10.54 -2.48
CA SER A 41 -12.43 -9.84 -2.08
C SER A 41 -12.24 -8.32 -2.13
N LEU A 42 -11.16 -7.81 -1.58
CA LEU A 42 -10.86 -6.39 -1.56
C LEU A 42 -10.62 -5.82 -2.95
N LEU A 43 -9.81 -6.50 -3.77
CA LEU A 43 -9.49 -6.07 -5.13
C LEU A 43 -10.69 -6.13 -6.07
N GLY A 44 -11.70 -6.95 -5.76
CA GLY A 44 -12.95 -7.04 -6.51
C GLY A 44 -13.98 -5.97 -6.19
N GLN A 45 -13.77 -5.16 -5.15
CA GLN A 45 -14.70 -4.11 -4.77
C GLN A 45 -14.63 -2.91 -5.72
N ALA A 46 -15.79 -2.31 -6.03
CA ALA A 46 -15.85 -1.11 -6.87
C ALA A 46 -15.10 0.09 -6.26
N ALA A 47 -15.06 0.18 -4.94
CA ALA A 47 -14.36 1.23 -4.20
C ALA A 47 -12.84 1.05 -4.17
N ALA A 48 -12.33 -0.12 -4.54
CA ALA A 48 -10.89 -0.41 -4.47
C ALA A 48 -10.09 0.37 -5.50
N VAL A 49 -8.97 0.92 -5.05
CA VAL A 49 -7.94 1.56 -5.87
C VAL A 49 -6.62 0.87 -5.53
N ALA A 50 -6.08 0.11 -6.45
CA ALA A 50 -4.92 -0.71 -6.16
C ALA A 50 -3.97 -0.83 -7.35
N PHE A 51 -2.68 -0.94 -7.06
CA PHE A 51 -1.62 -1.11 -8.05
C PHE A 51 -0.64 -2.16 -7.59
N VAL A 52 -0.05 -2.86 -8.54
CA VAL A 52 1.09 -3.73 -8.34
C VAL A 52 2.28 -3.21 -9.15
N ALA A 53 3.47 -3.39 -8.62
CA ALA A 53 4.71 -3.18 -9.34
C ALA A 53 5.31 -4.54 -9.70
N ARG A 54 5.58 -4.74 -10.98
CA ARG A 54 6.16 -5.97 -11.50
C ARG A 54 7.51 -5.71 -12.12
N GLN A 55 8.40 -6.66 -11.89
CA GLN A 55 9.67 -6.75 -12.58
C GLN A 55 9.70 -8.10 -13.31
N GLY A 56 9.62 -8.05 -14.65
CA GLY A 56 9.32 -9.26 -15.40
C GLY A 56 7.95 -9.84 -15.00
N ALA A 57 7.91 -11.13 -14.66
CA ALA A 57 6.70 -11.81 -14.21
C ALA A 57 6.48 -11.72 -12.69
N GLN A 58 7.41 -11.12 -11.93
CA GLN A 58 7.35 -11.09 -10.47
C GLN A 58 6.71 -9.81 -9.95
N THR A 59 5.75 -9.96 -9.05
CA THR A 59 5.21 -8.86 -8.25
C THR A 59 6.19 -8.54 -7.12
N VAL A 60 6.73 -7.33 -7.14
CA VAL A 60 7.74 -6.88 -6.16
C VAL A 60 7.19 -5.87 -5.16
N ALA A 61 6.02 -5.31 -5.42
CA ALA A 61 5.37 -4.37 -4.53
C ALA A 61 3.87 -4.26 -4.85
N PHE A 62 3.11 -3.78 -3.89
CA PHE A 62 1.68 -3.50 -4.05
C PHE A 62 1.26 -2.32 -3.20
N ILE A 63 0.18 -1.68 -3.59
CA ILE A 63 -0.58 -0.73 -2.78
C ILE A 63 -2.06 -1.01 -2.97
N VAL A 64 -2.81 -1.02 -1.89
CA VAL A 64 -4.27 -1.17 -1.92
C VAL A 64 -4.88 -0.06 -1.11
N GLY A 65 -5.81 0.64 -1.72
CA GLY A 65 -6.62 1.66 -1.09
C GLY A 65 -8.07 1.55 -1.48
N GLN A 66 -8.87 2.42 -0.94
CA GLN A 66 -10.29 2.53 -1.27
C GLN A 66 -10.71 3.99 -1.29
N VAL A 67 -11.74 4.28 -2.07
CA VAL A 67 -12.36 5.60 -2.16
C VAL A 67 -13.81 5.47 -1.70
N ALA A 68 -14.20 6.29 -0.72
CA ALA A 68 -15.57 6.40 -0.24
C ALA A 68 -15.93 7.89 -0.20
N ALA A 69 -16.95 8.28 -0.96
CA ALA A 69 -17.33 9.69 -1.14
C ALA A 69 -16.11 10.50 -1.64
N ASP A 70 -15.70 11.51 -0.91
CA ASP A 70 -14.58 12.40 -1.27
C ASP A 70 -13.28 12.08 -0.49
N GLU A 71 -13.23 10.93 0.17
CA GLU A 71 -12.07 10.47 0.93
C GLU A 71 -11.49 9.18 0.35
N ALA A 72 -10.16 9.07 0.35
CA ALA A 72 -9.45 7.85 0.05
C ALA A 72 -8.63 7.40 1.25
N GLU A 73 -8.37 6.12 1.34
CA GLU A 73 -7.56 5.53 2.40
C GLU A 73 -6.60 4.50 1.81
N ILE A 74 -5.33 4.55 2.24
CA ILE A 74 -4.39 3.47 1.98
C ILE A 74 -4.60 2.39 3.04
N LEU A 75 -4.95 1.19 2.61
CA LEU A 75 -5.19 0.06 3.50
C LEU A 75 -3.93 -0.76 3.76
N THR A 76 -3.11 -0.94 2.73
CA THR A 76 -1.83 -1.63 2.83
C THR A 76 -0.89 -1.22 1.69
N LEU A 77 0.39 -1.20 2.00
CA LEU A 77 1.48 -0.91 1.08
C LEU A 77 2.67 -1.79 1.45
N GLY A 78 3.18 -2.54 0.51
CA GLY A 78 4.34 -3.40 0.74
C GLY A 78 5.30 -3.37 -0.43
N VAL A 79 6.60 -3.34 -0.12
CA VAL A 79 7.70 -3.45 -1.09
C VAL A 79 8.61 -4.59 -0.65
N ARG A 80 8.91 -5.52 -1.56
CA ARG A 80 9.82 -6.63 -1.30
C ARG A 80 11.14 -6.09 -0.74
N ALA A 81 11.67 -6.74 0.29
CA ALA A 81 12.80 -6.23 1.07
C ALA A 81 14.03 -5.89 0.21
N ASP A 82 14.32 -6.70 -0.81
CA ASP A 82 15.44 -6.50 -1.73
C ASP A 82 15.19 -5.43 -2.81
N ARG A 83 14.00 -4.82 -2.83
CA ARG A 83 13.61 -3.75 -3.76
C ARG A 83 13.36 -2.42 -3.06
N ARG A 84 13.66 -2.32 -1.78
CA ARG A 84 13.54 -1.06 -1.02
C ARG A 84 14.57 -0.04 -1.46
N ARG A 85 14.31 1.24 -1.15
CA ARG A 85 15.16 2.40 -1.46
C ARG A 85 15.37 2.65 -2.96
N GLN A 86 14.41 2.22 -3.79
CA GLN A 86 14.42 2.43 -5.24
C GLN A 86 13.27 3.36 -5.70
N GLY A 87 12.55 3.99 -4.75
CA GLY A 87 11.43 4.88 -5.05
C GLY A 87 10.14 4.17 -5.45
N ILE A 88 10.04 2.85 -5.27
CA ILE A 88 8.86 2.08 -5.69
C ILE A 88 7.63 2.48 -4.88
N ALA A 89 7.75 2.60 -3.55
CA ALA A 89 6.65 3.01 -2.68
C ALA A 89 6.12 4.39 -3.08
N THR A 90 7.00 5.35 -3.35
CA THR A 90 6.63 6.68 -3.82
C THR A 90 5.83 6.62 -5.12
N ARG A 91 6.29 5.85 -6.10
CA ARG A 91 5.58 5.67 -7.38
C ARG A 91 4.20 5.05 -7.20
N LEU A 92 4.08 4.05 -6.31
CA LEU A 92 2.79 3.43 -6.00
C LEU A 92 1.82 4.41 -5.33
N ILE A 93 2.31 5.19 -4.37
CA ILE A 93 1.49 6.21 -3.69
C ILE A 93 1.03 7.26 -4.68
N GLU A 94 1.89 7.74 -5.55
CA GLU A 94 1.54 8.72 -6.59
C GLU A 94 0.51 8.17 -7.58
N ALA A 95 0.64 6.91 -7.98
CA ALA A 95 -0.35 6.24 -8.84
C ALA A 95 -1.72 6.16 -8.15
N LEU A 96 -1.74 5.79 -6.86
CA LEU A 96 -2.96 5.74 -6.09
C LEU A 96 -3.59 7.13 -5.93
N ILE A 97 -2.79 8.15 -5.66
CA ILE A 97 -3.25 9.54 -5.56
C ILE A 97 -3.93 9.97 -6.87
N GLY A 98 -3.29 9.70 -8.01
CA GLY A 98 -3.86 10.04 -9.31
C GLY A 98 -5.21 9.38 -9.56
N ALA A 99 -5.31 8.08 -9.27
CA ALA A 99 -6.56 7.34 -9.41
C ALA A 99 -7.63 7.77 -8.40
N ALA A 100 -7.24 8.07 -7.16
CA ALA A 100 -8.16 8.57 -6.13
C ALA A 100 -8.74 9.94 -6.50
N ARG A 101 -7.92 10.85 -7.00
CA ARG A 101 -8.38 12.14 -7.54
C ARG A 101 -9.37 11.95 -8.67
N GLY A 102 -9.06 11.06 -9.60
CA GLY A 102 -9.95 10.72 -10.71
C GLY A 102 -11.30 10.16 -10.27
N ALA A 103 -11.35 9.51 -9.11
CA ALA A 103 -12.56 9.00 -8.48
C ALA A 103 -13.28 10.04 -7.58
N GLY A 104 -12.77 11.27 -7.50
CA GLY A 104 -13.39 12.35 -6.74
C GLY A 104 -12.88 12.54 -5.31
N ALA A 105 -11.85 11.83 -4.91
CA ALA A 105 -11.26 12.00 -3.58
C ALA A 105 -10.56 13.36 -3.45
N ARG A 106 -10.73 13.99 -2.29
CA ARG A 106 -10.12 15.27 -1.93
C ARG A 106 -9.08 15.14 -0.81
N ALA A 107 -9.06 14.02 -0.15
CA ALA A 107 -8.09 13.74 0.91
C ALA A 107 -7.73 12.26 0.90
N LEU A 108 -6.50 11.96 1.31
CA LEU A 108 -5.98 10.61 1.45
C LEU A 108 -5.50 10.41 2.87
N PHE A 109 -5.98 9.34 3.52
CA PHE A 109 -5.67 8.96 4.88
C PHE A 109 -4.93 7.64 4.95
N LEU A 110 -4.15 7.44 5.98
CA LEU A 110 -3.53 6.15 6.31
C LEU A 110 -3.15 6.08 7.78
N ASP A 111 -2.99 4.86 8.28
CA ASP A 111 -2.44 4.59 9.61
C ASP A 111 -1.09 3.86 9.47
N VAL A 112 -0.12 4.25 10.30
CA VAL A 112 1.23 3.66 10.35
C VAL A 112 1.57 3.32 11.78
N ALA A 113 2.18 2.15 12.00
CA ALA A 113 2.71 1.80 13.31
C ALA A 113 3.73 2.85 13.78
N ALA A 114 3.60 3.32 15.01
CA ALA A 114 4.44 4.40 15.55
C ALA A 114 5.94 4.07 15.56
N GLY A 115 6.29 2.77 15.60
CA GLY A 115 7.68 2.30 15.53
C GLY A 115 8.24 2.14 14.11
N ASN A 116 7.43 2.30 13.07
CA ASN A 116 7.87 2.17 11.68
C ASN A 116 8.48 3.49 11.18
N THR A 117 9.72 3.73 11.58
CA THR A 117 10.43 4.99 11.29
C THR A 117 10.62 5.25 9.79
N ALA A 118 10.83 4.21 9.00
CA ALA A 118 11.00 4.33 7.55
C ALA A 118 9.70 4.80 6.88
N ALA A 119 8.56 4.23 7.26
CA ALA A 119 7.26 4.64 6.74
C ALA A 119 6.88 6.05 7.20
N LEU A 120 7.11 6.38 8.47
CA LEU A 120 6.88 7.74 8.97
C LEU A 120 7.66 8.78 8.17
N ALA A 121 8.95 8.52 7.90
CA ALA A 121 9.79 9.41 7.11
C ALA A 121 9.30 9.52 5.66
N LEU A 122 8.88 8.42 5.04
CA LEU A 122 8.33 8.39 3.70
C LEU A 122 7.10 9.28 3.58
N TYR A 123 6.12 9.09 4.45
CA TYR A 123 4.88 9.86 4.37
C TYR A 123 5.08 11.34 4.68
N ARG A 124 5.94 11.69 5.62
CA ARG A 124 6.31 13.10 5.85
C ARG A 124 6.97 13.72 4.63
N ARG A 125 7.89 13.01 3.98
CA ARG A 125 8.53 13.47 2.75
C ARG A 125 7.52 13.68 1.61
N LEU A 126 6.47 12.87 1.55
CA LEU A 126 5.38 13.00 0.59
C LEU A 126 4.30 14.00 1.03
N ARG A 127 4.59 14.83 2.03
CA ARG A 127 3.72 15.90 2.52
C ARG A 127 2.43 15.43 3.18
N PHE A 128 2.42 14.24 3.72
CA PHE A 128 1.37 13.82 4.63
C PHE A 128 1.61 14.47 5.99
N GLU A 129 0.53 14.90 6.63
CA GLU A 129 0.53 15.51 7.94
C GLU A 129 -0.05 14.56 8.99
N GLU A 130 0.57 14.52 10.16
CA GLU A 130 0.05 13.76 11.29
C GLU A 130 -1.26 14.39 11.79
N ARG A 131 -2.33 13.60 11.84
CA ARG A 131 -3.67 14.05 12.30
C ARG A 131 -4.03 13.53 13.68
N GLY A 132 -3.37 12.47 14.14
CA GLY A 132 -3.65 11.89 15.43
C GLY A 132 -2.94 10.59 15.67
N ARG A 133 -3.22 9.99 16.82
CA ARG A 133 -2.72 8.67 17.21
C ARG A 133 -3.84 7.80 17.72
N ARG A 134 -3.78 6.51 17.38
CA ARG A 134 -4.65 5.48 17.93
C ARG A 134 -3.80 4.61 18.86
N ARG A 135 -4.05 4.70 20.16
CA ARG A 135 -3.29 3.94 21.16
C ARG A 135 -3.58 2.45 21.04
N ALA A 136 -2.52 1.63 21.15
CA ALA A 136 -2.61 0.17 21.16
C ALA A 136 -3.41 -0.41 19.97
N TYR A 137 -3.33 0.23 18.80
CA TYR A 137 -4.12 -0.12 17.62
C TYR A 137 -3.66 -1.43 16.98
N TYR A 138 -2.34 -1.62 16.87
CA TYR A 138 -1.77 -2.85 16.34
C TYR A 138 -1.49 -3.82 17.49
N VAL A 139 -2.28 -4.88 17.57
CA VAL A 139 -2.16 -5.92 18.60
C VAL A 139 -1.70 -7.21 17.93
N THR A 140 -0.61 -7.79 18.46
CA THR A 140 -0.12 -9.12 18.06
C THR A 140 -0.10 -10.05 19.25
N ALA A 141 -0.13 -11.37 19.01
CA ALA A 141 -0.14 -12.39 20.08
C ALA A 141 1.17 -12.43 20.90
N THR A 142 2.27 -11.90 20.35
CA THR A 142 3.64 -12.10 20.89
C THR A 142 4.36 -10.83 21.27
N ALA A 143 3.80 -9.65 20.98
CA ALA A 143 4.40 -8.36 21.27
C ALA A 143 3.44 -7.43 21.98
N ALA A 144 3.98 -6.42 22.67
CA ALA A 144 3.17 -5.36 23.26
C ALA A 144 2.39 -4.61 22.17
N PRO A 145 1.16 -4.14 22.47
CA PRO A 145 0.40 -3.33 21.53
C PRO A 145 1.18 -2.09 21.10
N VAL A 146 1.07 -1.71 19.82
CA VAL A 146 1.76 -0.57 19.23
C VAL A 146 0.73 0.46 18.78
N ASP A 147 1.01 1.73 19.05
CA ASP A 147 0.18 2.84 18.59
C ASP A 147 0.23 2.98 17.07
N ALA A 148 -0.85 3.48 16.49
CA ALA A 148 -0.90 3.91 15.11
C ALA A 148 -0.82 5.45 15.04
N VAL A 149 -0.05 5.95 14.08
CA VAL A 149 -0.05 7.36 13.69
C VAL A 149 -0.94 7.51 12.47
N THR A 150 -1.94 8.36 12.56
CA THR A 150 -2.83 8.67 11.44
C THR A 150 -2.28 9.86 10.67
N PHE A 151 -2.06 9.68 9.39
CA PHE A 151 -1.64 10.71 8.45
C PHE A 151 -2.75 11.07 7.48
N ALA A 152 -2.75 12.31 7.03
CA ALA A 152 -3.62 12.77 5.96
C ALA A 152 -2.89 13.72 5.02
N ARG A 153 -3.33 13.72 3.77
CA ARG A 153 -2.87 14.65 2.74
C ARG A 153 -4.06 15.13 1.93
N ALA A 154 -4.17 16.44 1.73
CA ALA A 154 -5.11 17.01 0.77
C ALA A 154 -4.72 16.65 -0.66
N LEU A 155 -5.69 16.30 -1.46
CA LEU A 155 -5.48 15.91 -2.86
C LEU A 155 -5.91 17.02 -3.84
#